data_16f7c3d7a9e1a630a2521ea9eeb4589f
#
_entry.id   16f7c3d7a9e1a630a2521ea9eeb4589f
#
_cell.length_a   1.000
_cell.length_b   1.000
_cell.length_c   1.000
_cell.angle_alpha   90.00
_cell.angle_beta   90.00
_cell.angle_gamma   90.00
#
_symmetry.space_group_name_H-M   'P 1'
#
loop_
_entity.id
_entity.type
_entity.pdbx_description
1 polymer ?
#
loop_
_entity_poly.entity_id
_entity_poly.type
_entity_poly.pdbx_seq_one_letter_code
_entity_poly.pdbx_strand_id
1 'polypeptide(L)'
;SDVYKRQDFIMLDPPRDGIHPKALEKIIDYGVDSMVYISCKPTSLARDLAVLQQRGYKVVKSCCVDMFPNTVHVETVCLLSRKAQ
;
A
#
# COMPACT_ATOMS: atom_id res chain seq x y z
N SER A 1 6.67 -7.32 8.58
CA SER A 1 6.38 -6.50 7.42
C SER A 1 7.54 -5.57 7.13
N ASP A 2 7.82 -5.36 5.88
CA ASP A 2 8.94 -4.55 5.47
C ASP A 2 8.48 -3.16 5.08
N VAL A 3 9.16 -2.18 5.63
CA VAL A 3 8.92 -0.78 5.30
C VAL A 3 10.26 -0.16 4.93
N TYR A 4 10.35 0.35 3.72
CA TYR A 4 11.55 1.02 3.25
C TYR A 4 11.23 2.48 3.01
N LYS A 5 11.88 3.34 3.77
CA LYS A 5 11.61 4.76 3.71
C LYS A 5 12.73 5.48 2.97
N ARG A 6 12.35 6.26 1.99
CA ARG A 6 13.22 7.23 1.36
C ARG A 6 12.67 8.62 1.65
N GLN A 7 13.31 9.63 1.12
CA GLN A 7 13.03 11.02 1.41
C GLN A 7 11.55 11.39 1.31
N ASP A 8 10.88 10.97 0.23
CA ASP A 8 9.46 11.28 -0.01
C ASP A 8 8.66 10.04 -0.38
N PHE A 9 9.11 8.89 0.02
CA PHE A 9 8.61 7.65 -0.52
C PHE A 9 8.71 6.53 0.51
N ILE A 10 7.66 5.75 0.63
CA ILE A 10 7.65 4.54 1.46
C ILE A 10 7.18 3.37 0.60
N MET A 11 7.87 2.26 0.72
CA MET A 11 7.43 1.01 0.12
C MET A 11 6.89 0.11 1.23
N LEU A 12 5.66 -0.35 1.06
CA LEU A 12 4.98 -1.19 2.04
C LEU A 12 4.77 -2.57 1.46
N ASP A 13 5.26 -3.58 2.17
CA ASP A 13 5.05 -4.98 1.81
C ASP A 13 4.50 -5.68 3.04
N PRO A 14 3.25 -5.40 3.41
CA PRO A 14 2.70 -5.92 4.66
C PRO A 14 2.39 -7.39 4.59
N PRO A 15 2.17 -8.02 5.74
CA PRO A 15 1.74 -9.40 5.77
C PRO A 15 0.37 -9.56 5.14
N ARG A 16 -0.01 -10.78 4.90
CA ARG A 16 -1.24 -11.13 4.20
C ARG A 16 -2.48 -10.47 4.78
N ASP A 17 -2.53 -10.32 6.09
CA ASP A 17 -3.69 -9.72 6.76
C ASP A 17 -3.73 -8.21 6.71
N GLY A 18 -2.76 -7.61 6.05
CA GLY A 18 -2.69 -6.17 5.92
C GLY A 18 -1.91 -5.52 7.05
N ILE A 19 -1.99 -4.21 7.14
CA ILE A 19 -1.25 -3.44 8.11
C ILE A 19 -2.11 -3.27 9.37
N HIS A 20 -1.51 -3.51 10.53
CA HIS A 20 -2.21 -3.25 11.77
C HIS A 20 -2.63 -1.78 11.83
N PRO A 21 -3.84 -1.46 12.32
CA PRO A 21 -4.32 -0.08 12.32
C PRO A 21 -3.38 0.92 12.98
N LYS A 22 -2.75 0.54 14.08
CA LYS A 22 -1.81 1.44 14.75
C LYS A 22 -0.56 1.69 13.92
N ALA A 23 -0.08 0.66 13.23
CA ALA A 23 1.08 0.82 12.36
C ALA A 23 0.73 1.68 11.16
N LEU A 24 -0.46 1.51 10.62
CA LEU A 24 -0.92 2.30 9.50
C LEU A 24 -1.01 3.78 9.86
N GLU A 25 -1.50 4.10 11.06
CA GLU A 25 -1.54 5.48 11.54
C GLU A 25 -0.15 6.09 11.62
N LYS A 26 0.82 5.31 12.10
CA LYS A 26 2.21 5.79 12.17
C LYS A 26 2.77 6.08 10.79
N ILE A 27 2.47 5.22 9.82
CA ILE A 27 2.91 5.42 8.46
C ILE A 27 2.32 6.70 7.89
N ILE A 28 1.05 6.94 8.14
CA ILE A 28 0.38 8.16 7.70
C ILE A 28 1.01 9.38 8.36
N ASP A 29 1.36 9.27 9.63
CA ASP A 29 1.96 10.37 10.37
C ASP A 29 3.34 10.77 9.88
N TYR A 30 4.04 9.87 9.19
CA TYR A 30 5.30 10.26 8.53
C TYR A 30 5.08 11.36 7.50
N GLY A 31 3.90 11.41 6.91
CA GLY A 31 3.57 12.47 5.98
C GLY A 31 4.29 12.41 4.65
N VAL A 32 4.69 11.22 4.22
CA VAL A 32 5.35 11.10 2.92
C VAL A 32 4.37 11.41 1.79
N ASP A 33 4.89 11.93 0.69
CA ASP A 33 4.07 12.31 -0.46
C ASP A 33 3.61 11.10 -1.27
N SER A 34 4.40 10.05 -1.29
CA SER A 34 4.11 8.89 -2.13
C SER A 34 4.39 7.60 -1.38
N MET A 35 3.62 6.57 -1.69
CA MET A 35 3.89 5.24 -1.15
C MET A 35 3.49 4.18 -2.16
N VAL A 36 4.16 3.05 -2.09
CA VAL A 36 3.84 1.87 -2.88
C VAL A 36 3.37 0.80 -1.92
N TYR A 37 2.21 0.24 -2.19
CA TYR A 37 1.64 -0.82 -1.38
C TYR A 37 1.60 -2.10 -2.23
N ILE A 38 2.23 -3.15 -1.74
CA ILE A 38 2.26 -4.44 -2.42
C ILE A 38 1.42 -5.40 -1.60
N SER A 39 0.36 -5.93 -2.18
CA SER A 39 -0.58 -6.78 -1.46
C SER A 39 -0.79 -8.10 -2.18
N CYS A 40 -0.84 -9.17 -1.40
CA CYS A 40 -1.20 -10.48 -1.90
C CYS A 40 -2.64 -10.87 -1.57
N LYS A 41 -3.40 -10.00 -0.90
CA LYS A 41 -4.76 -10.31 -0.50
C LYS A 41 -5.67 -9.11 -0.74
N PRO A 42 -6.61 -9.22 -1.70
CA PRO A 42 -7.43 -8.07 -2.08
C PRO A 42 -8.29 -7.49 -0.96
N THR A 43 -8.78 -8.32 -0.05
CA THR A 43 -9.64 -7.83 1.03
C THR A 43 -8.88 -6.95 2.00
N SER A 44 -7.66 -7.35 2.35
CA SER A 44 -6.81 -6.56 3.23
C SER A 44 -6.38 -5.26 2.55
N LEU A 45 -6.08 -5.34 1.26
CA LEU A 45 -5.72 -4.16 0.48
C LEU A 45 -6.88 -3.16 0.47
N ALA A 46 -8.09 -3.61 0.21
CA ALA A 46 -9.25 -2.73 0.15
C ALA A 46 -9.46 -2.03 1.49
N ARG A 47 -9.31 -2.76 2.59
CA ARG A 47 -9.45 -2.18 3.92
C ARG A 47 -8.41 -1.10 4.18
N ASP A 48 -7.16 -1.39 3.87
CA ASP A 48 -6.08 -0.43 4.11
C ASP A 48 -6.18 0.78 3.19
N LEU A 49 -6.58 0.56 1.92
CA LEU A 49 -6.77 1.66 0.98
C LEU A 49 -7.89 2.59 1.44
N ALA A 50 -8.96 2.05 2.02
CA ALA A 50 -10.04 2.89 2.50
C ALA A 50 -9.54 3.88 3.56
N VAL A 51 -8.70 3.41 4.48
CA VAL A 51 -8.11 4.27 5.50
C VAL A 51 -7.18 5.31 4.87
N LEU A 52 -6.31 4.87 3.98
CA LEU A 52 -5.37 5.78 3.33
C LEU A 52 -6.09 6.86 2.53
N GLN A 53 -7.15 6.50 1.84
CA GLN A 53 -7.91 7.47 1.05
C GLN A 53 -8.63 8.48 1.93
N GLN A 54 -9.14 8.04 3.08
CA GLN A 54 -9.75 8.97 4.03
C GLN A 54 -8.75 9.96 4.60
N ARG A 55 -7.48 9.58 4.63
CA ARG A 55 -6.42 10.41 5.19
C ARG A 55 -5.69 11.21 4.12
N GLY A 56 -6.21 11.26 2.90
CA GLY A 56 -5.71 12.16 1.87
C GLY A 56 -4.86 11.53 0.79
N TYR A 57 -4.65 10.23 0.83
CA TYR A 57 -3.91 9.55 -0.22
C TYR A 57 -4.84 9.14 -1.35
N LYS A 58 -4.34 9.17 -2.56
CA LYS A 58 -5.08 8.72 -3.75
C LYS A 58 -4.31 7.64 -4.46
N VAL A 59 -5.03 6.65 -4.96
CA VAL A 59 -4.41 5.64 -5.81
C VAL A 59 -4.16 6.26 -7.17
N VAL A 60 -2.90 6.40 -7.50
CA VAL A 60 -2.48 6.99 -8.78
C VAL A 60 -2.41 5.91 -9.85
N LYS A 61 -1.94 4.74 -9.48
CA LYS A 61 -1.78 3.65 -10.42
C LYS A 61 -1.83 2.35 -9.65
N SER A 62 -2.43 1.34 -10.24
CA SER A 62 -2.41 -0.01 -9.68
C SER A 62 -2.26 -1.01 -10.79
N CYS A 63 -1.59 -2.12 -10.49
CA CYS A 63 -1.48 -3.22 -11.43
C CYS A 63 -1.42 -4.52 -10.66
N CYS A 64 -1.87 -5.59 -11.30
CA CYS A 64 -1.80 -6.93 -10.77
C CYS A 64 -0.63 -7.64 -11.43
N VAL A 65 0.20 -8.28 -10.61
CA VAL A 65 1.36 -9.00 -11.08
C VAL A 65 1.16 -10.48 -10.76
N ASP A 66 1.21 -11.29 -11.78
CA ASP A 66 1.14 -12.73 -11.63
C ASP A 66 2.56 -13.25 -11.41
N MET A 67 2.88 -13.51 -10.16
CA MET A 67 4.26 -13.82 -9.76
C MET A 67 4.72 -15.18 -10.29
N PHE A 68 3.81 -16.14 -10.39
CA PHE A 68 4.17 -17.49 -10.78
C PHE A 68 3.14 -18.02 -11.76
N PRO A 69 3.55 -18.39 -12.97
CA PRO A 69 2.64 -19.03 -13.91
C PRO A 69 2.01 -20.26 -13.28
N ASN A 70 0.75 -20.47 -13.55
CA ASN A 70 0.01 -21.65 -13.08
C ASN A 70 -0.22 -21.70 -11.58
N THR A 71 -0.07 -20.58 -10.88
CA THR A 71 -0.44 -20.49 -9.47
C THR A 71 -1.56 -19.47 -9.30
N VAL A 72 -2.20 -19.53 -8.13
CA VAL A 72 -3.25 -18.56 -7.81
C VAL A 72 -2.71 -17.31 -7.11
N HIS A 73 -1.42 -17.22 -6.99
CA HIS A 73 -0.81 -16.07 -6.31
C HIS A 73 -0.68 -14.91 -7.26
N VAL A 74 -1.46 -13.88 -6.98
CA VAL A 74 -1.40 -12.62 -7.71
C VAL A 74 -1.13 -11.52 -6.70
N GLU A 75 -0.14 -10.68 -6.98
CA GLU A 75 0.10 -9.52 -6.15
C GLU A 75 -0.42 -8.28 -6.84
N THR A 76 -0.98 -7.38 -6.04
CA THR A 76 -1.44 -6.09 -6.52
C THR A 76 -0.49 -5.02 -6.02
N VAL A 77 0.02 -4.22 -6.93
CA VAL A 77 0.93 -3.12 -6.60
C VAL A 77 0.17 -1.83 -6.80
N CYS A 78 0.07 -1.03 -5.76
CA CYS A 78 -0.64 0.25 -5.81
C CYS A 78 0.33 1.38 -5.52
N LEU A 79 0.32 2.37 -6.37
CA LEU A 79 1.05 3.62 -6.13
C LEU A 79 0.06 4.64 -5.62
N LEU A 80 0.34 5.21 -4.45
CA LEU A 80 -0.51 6.22 -3.84
C LEU A 80 0.24 7.52 -3.71
N SER A 81 -0.48 8.62 -3.80
CA SER A 81 0.09 9.95 -3.65
C SER A 81 -0.84 10.79 -2.78
N ARG A 82 -0.24 11.58 -1.90
CA ARG A 82 -0.96 12.50 -1.04
C ARG A 82 -1.03 13.90 -1.63
N LYS A 83 -0.17 14.21 -2.56
CA LYS A 83 -0.12 15.55 -3.14
C LYS A 83 -1.41 15.89 -3.86
N ALA A 84 -1.94 17.05 -3.54
CA ALA A 84 -3.04 17.60 -4.30
C ALA A 84 -2.53 17.99 -5.68
N GLN A 85 -3.32 17.66 -6.67
CA GLN A 85 -2.95 17.97 -8.05
C GLN A 85 -3.90 18.98 -8.64
#